data_d9b0587064c1e7154142b293d0098512
#
_entry.id   d9b0587064c1e7154142b293d0098512
#
_cell.length_a   1.000
_cell.length_b   1.000
_cell.length_c   1.000
_cell.angle_alpha   90.00
_cell.angle_beta   90.00
_cell.angle_gamma   90.00
#
_symmetry.space_group_name_H-M   'P 1'
#
loop_
_entity.id
_entity.type
_entity.pdbx_description
1 polymer ?
#
loop_
_entity_poly.entity_id
_entity_poly.type
_entity_poly.pdbx_seq_one_letter_code
_entity_poly.pdbx_strand_id
1 'polypeptide(L)'
;ECCKQWQAQSKVKAAFSCVVPNGMNGRLSFEQVDELSDAFAGYLRAVAGLKAGDRVAVQMPNSLGYPVAALGVFTAGCVVVNTNPLYTETEMIHQFNNAGARVLVIVDMFADKLPAVLAKTGIEKVVLAAVSEFFPTVPGAVVRGVQRYWNRVLPPVSVPHVRLSEALSQGRATLASTPARTYWETVGRHDLALLQYTGGTTGVSKGAMLTHDNLLNNIQQTRAMGQSHMTMGEECVL
;
A
#
# COMPACT_ATOMS: atom_id res chain seq x y z
N GLU A 1 9.35 -4.66 15.02
CA GLU A 1 10.54 -5.37 15.61
C GLU A 1 10.97 -6.56 14.77
N CYS A 2 10.09 -7.39 14.24
CA CYS A 2 10.46 -8.55 13.42
C CYS A 2 11.25 -8.15 12.17
N CYS A 3 10.84 -7.09 11.44
CA CYS A 3 11.60 -6.56 10.30
C CYS A 3 12.98 -6.04 10.70
N LYS A 4 13.10 -5.40 11.88
CA LYS A 4 14.38 -4.83 12.33
C LYS A 4 15.41 -5.88 12.76
N GLN A 5 14.97 -6.98 13.35
CA GLN A 5 15.85 -8.11 13.63
C GLN A 5 16.36 -8.80 12.37
N TRP A 6 15.51 -8.84 11.33
CA TRP A 6 15.87 -9.37 10.01
C TRP A 6 16.77 -8.42 9.21
N GLN A 7 16.58 -7.10 9.32
CA GLN A 7 17.43 -6.08 8.69
C GLN A 7 18.91 -6.21 9.14
N ALA A 8 19.16 -6.50 10.39
CA ALA A 8 20.54 -6.68 10.89
C ALA A 8 21.26 -7.86 10.22
N GLN A 9 20.53 -8.88 9.77
CA GLN A 9 21.08 -10.08 9.13
C GLN A 9 20.98 -10.08 7.59
N SER A 10 20.16 -9.23 6.98
CA SER A 10 19.81 -9.35 5.57
C SER A 10 19.49 -8.01 4.87
N LYS A 11 20.15 -6.92 5.24
CA LYS A 11 19.88 -5.56 4.70
C LYS A 11 19.76 -5.47 3.18
N VAL A 12 20.45 -6.33 2.45
CA VAL A 12 20.55 -6.32 0.98
C VAL A 12 19.61 -7.33 0.31
N LYS A 13 18.97 -8.23 1.07
CA LYS A 13 18.06 -9.23 0.48
C LYS A 13 16.79 -8.57 -0.03
N ALA A 14 16.31 -9.04 -1.19
CA ALA A 14 15.04 -8.61 -1.74
C ALA A 14 13.90 -9.05 -0.81
N ALA A 15 13.09 -8.08 -0.36
CA ALA A 15 11.84 -8.34 0.35
C ALA A 15 10.71 -8.62 -0.65
N PHE A 16 10.66 -7.83 -1.72
CA PHE A 16 9.66 -7.96 -2.77
C PHE A 16 10.32 -7.86 -4.14
N SER A 17 9.84 -8.69 -5.06
CA SER A 17 10.26 -8.67 -6.47
C SER A 17 9.01 -8.62 -7.35
N CYS A 18 9.00 -7.73 -8.33
CA CYS A 18 7.99 -7.69 -9.37
C CYS A 18 8.66 -8.12 -10.68
N VAL A 19 8.21 -9.26 -11.19
CA VAL A 19 8.74 -9.86 -12.41
C VAL A 19 7.79 -9.55 -13.56
N VAL A 20 8.29 -8.91 -14.60
CA VAL A 20 7.55 -8.68 -15.84
C VAL A 20 8.21 -9.40 -17.01
N PRO A 21 7.44 -9.72 -18.06
CA PRO A 21 8.01 -10.33 -19.27
C PRO A 21 9.19 -9.53 -19.80
N ASN A 22 10.16 -10.21 -20.38
CA ASN A 22 11.39 -9.62 -20.95
C ASN A 22 12.41 -9.09 -19.93
N GLY A 23 12.35 -9.53 -18.66
CA GLY A 23 13.40 -9.27 -17.68
C GLY A 23 13.44 -7.84 -17.12
N MET A 24 12.43 -7.03 -17.37
CA MET A 24 12.30 -5.68 -16.81
C MET A 24 11.77 -5.75 -15.37
N ASN A 25 12.57 -6.28 -14.46
CA ASN A 25 12.15 -6.57 -13.10
C ASN A 25 12.44 -5.40 -12.16
N GLY A 26 11.55 -5.18 -11.19
CA GLY A 26 11.76 -4.31 -10.04
C GLY A 26 11.97 -5.13 -8.77
N ARG A 27 12.76 -4.60 -7.83
CA ARG A 27 13.01 -5.23 -6.52
C ARG A 27 13.09 -4.16 -5.43
N LEU A 28 12.63 -4.49 -4.25
CA LEU A 28 12.84 -3.71 -3.03
C LEU A 28 13.48 -4.61 -1.98
N SER A 29 14.54 -4.12 -1.34
CA SER A 29 15.11 -4.78 -0.16
C SER A 29 14.25 -4.52 1.07
N PHE A 30 14.48 -5.29 2.16
CA PHE A 30 13.80 -5.04 3.44
C PHE A 30 14.08 -3.63 3.96
N GLU A 31 15.30 -3.14 3.85
CA GLU A 31 15.68 -1.78 4.26
C GLU A 31 14.94 -0.72 3.45
N GLN A 32 14.86 -0.88 2.12
CA GLN A 32 14.11 0.05 1.26
C GLN A 32 12.62 0.07 1.59
N VAL A 33 12.02 -1.09 1.87
CA VAL A 33 10.61 -1.16 2.25
C VAL A 33 10.37 -0.44 3.57
N ASP A 34 11.25 -0.60 4.56
CA ASP A 34 11.15 0.07 5.87
C ASP A 34 11.26 1.60 5.70
N GLU A 35 12.30 2.08 5.01
CA GLU A 35 12.48 3.52 4.76
C GLU A 35 11.34 4.17 3.98
N LEU A 36 10.83 3.49 2.95
CA LEU A 36 9.72 3.99 2.13
C LEU A 36 8.40 3.98 2.91
N SER A 37 8.19 2.96 3.73
CA SER A 37 7.01 2.87 4.60
C SER A 37 7.01 3.94 5.67
N ASP A 38 8.16 4.20 6.30
CA ASP A 38 8.35 5.30 7.25
C ASP A 38 8.07 6.66 6.58
N ALA A 39 8.60 6.88 5.37
CA ALA A 39 8.35 8.09 4.61
C ALA A 39 6.86 8.26 4.27
N PHE A 40 6.18 7.18 3.87
CA PHE A 40 4.75 7.26 3.59
C PHE A 40 3.93 7.52 4.86
N ALA A 41 4.31 6.95 6.00
CA ALA A 41 3.70 7.25 7.29
C ALA A 41 3.85 8.74 7.67
N GLY A 42 5.04 9.31 7.45
CA GLY A 42 5.29 10.74 7.62
C GLY A 42 4.37 11.60 6.76
N TYR A 43 4.18 11.24 5.49
CA TYR A 43 3.23 11.92 4.61
C TYR A 43 1.79 11.84 5.14
N LEU A 44 1.31 10.66 5.49
CA LEU A 44 -0.06 10.46 5.97
C LEU A 44 -0.35 11.27 7.25
N ARG A 45 0.58 11.30 8.19
CA ARG A 45 0.41 11.95 9.48
C ARG A 45 0.66 13.45 9.43
N ALA A 46 1.78 13.89 8.87
CA ALA A 46 2.19 15.29 8.94
C ALA A 46 1.69 16.13 7.76
N VAL A 47 1.51 15.54 6.57
CA VAL A 47 1.11 16.28 5.36
C VAL A 47 -0.37 16.09 5.05
N ALA A 48 -0.85 14.85 5.05
CA ALA A 48 -2.27 14.55 4.81
C ALA A 48 -3.15 14.77 6.05
N GLY A 49 -2.55 14.92 7.24
CA GLY A 49 -3.26 15.28 8.47
C GLY A 49 -4.11 14.15 9.06
N LEU A 50 -3.77 12.90 8.79
CA LEU A 50 -4.47 11.75 9.36
C LEU A 50 -4.11 11.54 10.84
N LYS A 51 -5.03 10.95 11.57
CA LYS A 51 -4.85 10.52 12.96
C LYS A 51 -4.76 8.99 13.04
N ALA A 52 -4.29 8.47 14.17
CA ALA A 52 -4.35 7.03 14.42
C ALA A 52 -5.80 6.53 14.28
N GLY A 53 -5.97 5.38 13.63
CA GLY A 53 -7.27 4.79 13.35
C GLY A 53 -8.00 5.36 12.11
N ASP A 54 -7.49 6.42 11.46
CA ASP A 54 -8.05 6.88 10.19
C ASP A 54 -7.84 5.82 9.08
N ARG A 55 -8.78 5.74 8.14
CA ARG A 55 -8.80 4.72 7.11
C ARG A 55 -8.21 5.23 5.82
N VAL A 56 -7.32 4.42 5.24
CA VAL A 56 -6.67 4.66 3.95
C VAL A 56 -7.04 3.54 2.99
N ALA A 57 -7.75 3.86 1.93
CA ALA A 57 -8.06 2.91 0.87
C ALA A 57 -6.81 2.68 0.00
N VAL A 58 -6.45 1.42 -0.20
CA VAL A 58 -5.33 1.02 -1.05
C VAL A 58 -5.87 0.16 -2.18
N GLN A 59 -5.95 0.74 -3.39
CA GLN A 59 -6.50 0.14 -4.60
C GLN A 59 -5.39 -0.08 -5.62
N MET A 60 -4.63 -1.12 -5.43
CA MET A 60 -3.50 -1.47 -6.30
C MET A 60 -3.46 -2.97 -6.59
N PRO A 61 -3.04 -3.37 -7.80
CA PRO A 61 -2.67 -4.76 -8.07
C PRO A 61 -1.39 -5.12 -7.32
N ASN A 62 -0.99 -6.40 -7.40
CA ASN A 62 0.30 -6.85 -6.89
C ASN A 62 1.41 -6.07 -7.61
N SER A 63 2.01 -5.13 -6.92
CA SER A 63 3.06 -4.23 -7.39
C SER A 63 3.98 -3.87 -6.23
N LEU A 64 5.16 -3.34 -6.51
CA LEU A 64 6.08 -2.90 -5.46
C LEU A 64 5.54 -1.71 -4.62
N GLY A 65 4.60 -0.95 -5.18
CA GLY A 65 3.94 0.14 -4.46
C GLY A 65 2.99 -0.34 -3.36
N TYR A 66 2.38 -1.52 -3.53
CA TYR A 66 1.41 -2.03 -2.56
C TYR A 66 2.00 -2.27 -1.17
N PRO A 67 3.10 -3.03 -1.00
CA PRO A 67 3.68 -3.23 0.33
C PRO A 67 4.16 -1.93 0.97
N VAL A 68 4.71 -1.00 0.21
CA VAL A 68 5.13 0.31 0.71
C VAL A 68 3.94 1.09 1.25
N ALA A 69 2.84 1.15 0.48
CA ALA A 69 1.62 1.84 0.90
C ALA A 69 0.98 1.16 2.13
N ALA A 70 0.78 -0.16 2.09
CA ALA A 70 0.12 -0.88 3.18
C ALA A 70 0.92 -0.82 4.49
N LEU A 71 2.23 -1.07 4.43
CA LEU A 71 3.10 -0.98 5.61
C LEU A 71 3.22 0.46 6.12
N GLY A 72 3.28 1.45 5.22
CA GLY A 72 3.28 2.86 5.62
C GLY A 72 1.99 3.29 6.31
N VAL A 73 0.83 2.73 5.90
CA VAL A 73 -0.44 2.94 6.61
C VAL A 73 -0.39 2.33 8.01
N PHE A 74 0.15 1.11 8.17
CA PHE A 74 0.32 0.50 9.48
C PHE A 74 1.30 1.29 10.35
N THR A 75 2.44 1.71 9.80
CA THR A 75 3.43 2.55 10.49
C THR A 75 2.82 3.89 10.93
N ALA A 76 1.89 4.45 10.14
CA ALA A 76 1.15 5.65 10.53
C ALA A 76 0.13 5.43 11.66
N GLY A 77 -0.07 4.19 12.12
CA GLY A 77 -1.13 3.83 13.06
C GLY A 77 -2.53 3.95 12.44
N CYS A 78 -2.61 3.94 11.12
CA CYS A 78 -3.86 4.02 10.35
C CYS A 78 -4.36 2.64 9.95
N VAL A 79 -5.59 2.57 9.44
CA VAL A 79 -6.25 1.32 9.03
C VAL A 79 -6.21 1.19 7.52
N VAL A 80 -5.68 0.08 7.02
CA VAL A 80 -5.72 -0.24 5.59
C VAL A 80 -7.14 -0.66 5.20
N VAL A 81 -7.70 -0.06 4.15
CA VAL A 81 -8.91 -0.55 3.49
C VAL A 81 -8.48 -1.17 2.17
N ASN A 82 -8.33 -2.50 2.20
CA ASN A 82 -7.88 -3.22 1.01
C ASN A 82 -8.99 -3.25 -0.05
N THR A 83 -8.68 -2.68 -1.23
CA THR A 83 -9.66 -2.43 -2.29
C THR A 83 -9.26 -3.17 -3.56
N ASN A 84 -10.20 -3.92 -4.12
CA ASN A 84 -9.98 -4.60 -5.40
C ASN A 84 -9.73 -3.56 -6.50
N PRO A 85 -8.60 -3.63 -7.24
CA PRO A 85 -8.30 -2.68 -8.31
C PRO A 85 -9.34 -2.70 -9.45
N LEU A 86 -10.07 -3.79 -9.62
CA LEU A 86 -11.07 -3.94 -10.69
C LEU A 86 -12.47 -3.45 -10.31
N TYR A 87 -12.66 -2.89 -9.11
CA TYR A 87 -13.96 -2.39 -8.70
C TYR A 87 -14.50 -1.32 -9.67
N THR A 88 -15.81 -1.37 -9.87
CA THR A 88 -16.58 -0.33 -10.54
C THR A 88 -16.69 0.92 -9.65
N GLU A 89 -17.09 2.06 -10.23
CA GLU A 89 -17.35 3.29 -9.48
C GLU A 89 -18.34 3.07 -8.33
N THR A 90 -19.41 2.31 -8.57
CA THR A 90 -20.45 2.02 -7.57
C THR A 90 -19.89 1.22 -6.39
N GLU A 91 -19.04 0.22 -6.66
CA GLU A 91 -18.40 -0.58 -5.63
C GLU A 91 -17.39 0.24 -4.82
N MET A 92 -16.59 1.10 -5.49
CA MET A 92 -15.67 2.02 -4.85
C MET A 92 -16.40 3.00 -3.92
N ILE A 93 -17.46 3.64 -4.40
CA ILE A 93 -18.28 4.58 -3.64
C ILE A 93 -18.87 3.88 -2.40
N HIS A 94 -19.43 2.69 -2.58
CA HIS A 94 -19.97 1.91 -1.48
C HIS A 94 -18.89 1.60 -0.43
N GLN A 95 -17.76 1.04 -0.86
CA GLN A 95 -16.69 0.63 0.04
C GLN A 95 -16.08 1.81 0.79
N PHE A 96 -15.77 2.90 0.09
CA PHE A 96 -15.10 4.06 0.70
C PHE A 96 -16.00 4.77 1.72
N ASN A 97 -17.29 4.90 1.43
CA ASN A 97 -18.26 5.46 2.37
C ASN A 97 -18.50 4.53 3.57
N ASN A 98 -18.65 3.24 3.33
CA ASN A 98 -18.84 2.25 4.40
C ASN A 98 -17.61 2.16 5.33
N ALA A 99 -16.41 2.19 4.76
CA ALA A 99 -15.17 2.21 5.52
C ALA A 99 -14.88 3.58 6.18
N GLY A 100 -15.44 4.66 5.67
CA GLY A 100 -15.10 6.03 6.04
C GLY A 100 -13.64 6.37 5.68
N ALA A 101 -13.19 5.96 4.50
CA ALA A 101 -11.83 6.22 4.03
C ALA A 101 -11.63 7.71 3.73
N ARG A 102 -10.50 8.28 4.16
CA ARG A 102 -10.15 9.70 3.96
C ARG A 102 -9.08 9.89 2.89
N VAL A 103 -8.20 8.91 2.72
CA VAL A 103 -7.15 8.92 1.69
C VAL A 103 -7.34 7.71 0.80
N LEU A 104 -7.15 7.91 -0.50
CA LEU A 104 -7.13 6.85 -1.52
C LEU A 104 -5.74 6.78 -2.15
N VAL A 105 -5.11 5.62 -2.06
CA VAL A 105 -3.91 5.28 -2.83
C VAL A 105 -4.35 4.37 -3.98
N ILE A 106 -4.17 4.82 -5.21
CA ILE A 106 -4.68 4.13 -6.40
C ILE A 106 -3.64 4.11 -7.52
N VAL A 107 -3.64 3.04 -8.30
CA VAL A 107 -2.82 2.97 -9.52
C VAL A 107 -3.41 3.88 -10.60
N ASP A 108 -2.56 4.62 -11.28
CA ASP A 108 -2.91 5.62 -12.29
C ASP A 108 -3.72 5.06 -13.48
N MET A 109 -3.67 3.75 -13.72
CA MET A 109 -4.48 3.06 -14.73
C MET A 109 -6.00 3.14 -14.49
N PHE A 110 -6.42 3.37 -13.25
CA PHE A 110 -7.83 3.43 -12.86
C PHE A 110 -8.28 4.84 -12.48
N ALA A 111 -7.51 5.86 -12.85
CA ALA A 111 -7.76 7.24 -12.48
C ALA A 111 -8.96 7.88 -13.21
N ASP A 112 -9.46 7.27 -14.28
CA ASP A 112 -10.67 7.66 -15.01
C ASP A 112 -11.92 7.67 -14.13
N LYS A 113 -11.99 6.79 -13.14
CA LYS A 113 -13.10 6.67 -12.18
C LYS A 113 -13.13 7.75 -11.10
N LEU A 114 -11.99 8.41 -10.85
CA LEU A 114 -11.82 9.32 -9.73
C LEU A 114 -12.82 10.47 -9.67
N PRO A 115 -13.17 11.18 -10.77
CA PRO A 115 -14.12 12.30 -10.69
C PRO A 115 -15.48 11.89 -10.12
N ALA A 116 -16.02 10.76 -10.59
CA ALA A 116 -17.33 10.27 -10.15
C ALA A 116 -17.29 9.73 -8.71
N VAL A 117 -16.18 9.09 -8.32
CA VAL A 117 -15.97 8.54 -6.98
C VAL A 117 -15.79 9.66 -5.95
N LEU A 118 -14.93 10.63 -6.22
CA LEU A 118 -14.63 11.71 -5.28
C LEU A 118 -15.86 12.60 -5.02
N ALA A 119 -16.70 12.80 -6.05
CA ALA A 119 -17.94 13.58 -5.91
C ALA A 119 -18.96 12.96 -4.90
N LYS A 120 -18.81 11.66 -4.58
CA LYS A 120 -19.80 10.90 -3.79
C LYS A 120 -19.18 10.24 -2.55
N THR A 121 -17.94 10.55 -2.22
CA THR A 121 -17.21 9.95 -1.08
C THR A 121 -16.54 11.00 -0.21
N GLY A 122 -16.17 10.61 1.00
CA GLY A 122 -15.41 11.43 1.93
C GLY A 122 -13.89 11.39 1.72
N ILE A 123 -13.41 10.98 0.53
CA ILE A 123 -11.97 10.97 0.22
C ILE A 123 -11.47 12.42 0.10
N GLU A 124 -10.50 12.79 0.93
CA GLU A 124 -9.92 14.13 0.99
C GLU A 124 -8.63 14.26 0.17
N LYS A 125 -7.87 13.16 0.05
CA LYS A 125 -6.58 13.13 -0.67
C LYS A 125 -6.48 11.90 -1.55
N VAL A 126 -5.90 12.09 -2.74
CA VAL A 126 -5.60 11.01 -3.68
C VAL A 126 -4.09 10.92 -3.89
N VAL A 127 -3.54 9.74 -3.72
CA VAL A 127 -2.15 9.40 -4.03
C VAL A 127 -2.14 8.46 -5.23
N LEU A 128 -1.52 8.90 -6.32
CA LEU A 128 -1.39 8.09 -7.54
C LEU A 128 -0.07 7.34 -7.55
N ALA A 129 -0.13 6.03 -7.66
CA ALA A 129 1.01 5.15 -7.86
C ALA A 129 1.09 4.68 -9.31
N ALA A 130 2.29 4.44 -9.82
CA ALA A 130 2.49 3.75 -11.09
C ALA A 130 2.73 2.25 -10.83
N VAL A 131 2.31 1.37 -11.74
CA VAL A 131 2.66 -0.07 -11.65
C VAL A 131 4.17 -0.28 -11.67
N SER A 132 4.90 0.56 -12.43
CA SER A 132 6.36 0.56 -12.52
C SER A 132 7.05 1.38 -11.42
N GLU A 133 6.32 1.77 -10.36
CA GLU A 133 6.92 2.45 -9.22
C GLU A 133 8.04 1.58 -8.64
N PHE A 134 9.17 2.18 -8.32
CA PHE A 134 10.36 1.49 -7.83
C PHE A 134 11.08 0.55 -8.82
N PHE A 135 10.72 0.58 -10.09
CA PHE A 135 11.53 -0.10 -11.11
C PHE A 135 12.80 0.73 -11.38
N PRO A 136 13.89 0.08 -11.81
CA PRO A 136 15.05 0.82 -12.32
C PRO A 136 14.64 1.80 -13.41
N THR A 137 15.37 2.92 -13.54
CA THR A 137 14.95 4.08 -14.37
C THR A 137 14.61 3.70 -15.81
N VAL A 138 15.46 2.90 -16.46
CA VAL A 138 15.25 2.53 -17.88
C VAL A 138 14.09 1.54 -18.03
N PRO A 139 14.05 0.39 -17.32
CA PRO A 139 12.89 -0.51 -17.35
C PRO A 139 11.58 0.19 -16.96
N GLY A 140 11.60 1.05 -15.94
CA GLY A 140 10.42 1.79 -15.51
C GLY A 140 9.89 2.74 -16.59
N ALA A 141 10.79 3.47 -17.26
CA ALA A 141 10.43 4.35 -18.35
C ALA A 141 9.85 3.59 -19.56
N VAL A 142 10.43 2.42 -19.89
CA VAL A 142 9.92 1.55 -20.97
C VAL A 142 8.53 1.03 -20.64
N VAL A 143 8.33 0.46 -19.44
CA VAL A 143 7.02 -0.03 -19.00
C VAL A 143 5.98 1.08 -19.07
N ARG A 144 6.30 2.28 -18.56
CA ARG A 144 5.41 3.42 -18.59
C ARG A 144 5.13 3.90 -20.02
N GLY A 145 6.13 3.89 -20.89
CA GLY A 145 5.99 4.23 -22.30
C GLY A 145 5.05 3.28 -23.03
N VAL A 146 5.20 1.97 -22.80
CA VAL A 146 4.30 0.94 -23.36
C VAL A 146 2.88 1.14 -22.85
N GLN A 147 2.68 1.37 -21.55
CA GLN A 147 1.36 1.61 -20.98
C GLN A 147 0.70 2.87 -21.57
N ARG A 148 1.45 3.94 -21.79
CA ARG A 148 0.93 5.22 -22.27
C ARG A 148 0.66 5.22 -23.78
N TYR A 149 1.61 4.74 -24.59
CA TYR A 149 1.58 4.94 -26.03
C TYR A 149 1.09 3.69 -26.78
N TRP A 150 1.42 2.50 -26.31
CA TRP A 150 1.04 1.26 -26.97
C TRP A 150 -0.30 0.73 -26.47
N ASN A 151 -0.41 0.49 -25.18
CA ASN A 151 -1.63 -0.06 -24.57
C ASN A 151 -2.70 1.01 -24.32
N ARG A 152 -2.31 2.29 -24.25
CA ARG A 152 -3.20 3.44 -23.96
C ARG A 152 -4.04 3.27 -22.69
N VAL A 153 -3.49 2.60 -21.68
CA VAL A 153 -4.19 2.30 -20.42
C VAL A 153 -4.01 3.36 -19.34
N LEU A 154 -3.27 4.44 -19.63
CA LEU A 154 -3.11 5.57 -18.71
C LEU A 154 -4.07 6.71 -19.09
N PRO A 155 -5.20 6.84 -18.38
CA PRO A 155 -6.15 7.93 -18.63
C PRO A 155 -5.57 9.28 -18.17
N PRO A 156 -6.08 10.40 -18.70
CA PRO A 156 -5.78 11.71 -18.14
C PRO A 156 -6.40 11.82 -16.74
N VAL A 157 -5.66 12.43 -15.80
CA VAL A 157 -6.12 12.63 -14.43
C VAL A 157 -6.55 14.07 -14.26
N SER A 158 -7.85 14.30 -14.05
CA SER A 158 -8.45 15.63 -13.94
C SER A 158 -8.72 16.08 -12.51
N VAL A 159 -8.41 15.24 -11.51
CA VAL A 159 -8.64 15.54 -10.10
C VAL A 159 -7.34 15.94 -9.38
N PRO A 160 -7.42 16.74 -8.31
CA PRO A 160 -6.25 17.01 -7.46
C PRO A 160 -5.66 15.73 -6.91
N HIS A 161 -4.37 15.53 -7.08
CA HIS A 161 -3.67 14.34 -6.62
C HIS A 161 -2.20 14.63 -6.35
N VAL A 162 -1.55 13.73 -5.62
CA VAL A 162 -0.10 13.71 -5.38
C VAL A 162 0.43 12.37 -5.92
N ARG A 163 1.60 12.37 -6.56
CA ARG A 163 2.23 11.09 -6.93
C ARG A 163 2.85 10.41 -5.72
N LEU A 164 2.88 9.08 -5.70
CA LEU A 164 3.47 8.33 -4.59
C LEU A 164 4.92 8.74 -4.32
N SER A 165 5.73 8.91 -5.37
CA SER A 165 7.12 9.40 -5.25
C SER A 165 7.22 10.78 -4.58
N GLU A 166 6.29 11.67 -4.89
CA GLU A 166 6.21 13.00 -4.27
C GLU A 166 5.74 12.91 -2.80
N ALA A 167 4.71 12.10 -2.52
CA ALA A 167 4.24 11.84 -1.16
C ALA A 167 5.36 11.29 -0.28
N LEU A 168 6.16 10.35 -0.80
CA LEU A 168 7.34 9.81 -0.12
C LEU A 168 8.41 10.88 0.14
N SER A 169 8.66 11.76 -0.82
CA SER A 169 9.61 12.86 -0.66
C SER A 169 9.17 13.83 0.42
N GLN A 170 7.89 14.26 0.38
CA GLN A 170 7.29 15.14 1.39
C GLN A 170 7.32 14.50 2.79
N GLY A 171 6.93 13.22 2.88
CA GLY A 171 6.93 12.51 4.15
C GLY A 171 8.33 12.31 4.74
N ARG A 172 9.33 11.99 3.89
CA ARG A 172 10.74 11.87 4.34
C ARG A 172 11.24 13.18 4.98
N ALA A 173 10.85 14.33 4.43
CA ALA A 173 11.22 15.63 5.00
C ALA A 173 10.65 15.84 6.41
N THR A 174 9.51 15.25 6.74
CA THR A 174 8.89 15.36 8.09
C THR A 174 9.58 14.48 9.13
N LEU A 175 10.23 13.40 8.72
CA LEU A 175 10.87 12.45 9.64
C LEU A 175 12.08 13.03 10.39
N ALA A 176 12.65 14.12 9.88
CA ALA A 176 13.72 14.84 10.57
C ALA A 176 13.24 15.46 11.91
N SER A 177 11.98 15.87 11.97
CA SER A 177 11.37 16.44 13.19
C SER A 177 10.54 15.45 14.00
N THR A 178 9.94 14.47 13.32
CA THR A 178 9.05 13.50 13.96
C THR A 178 9.36 12.10 13.43
N PRO A 179 10.16 11.30 14.15
CA PRO A 179 10.48 9.94 13.73
C PRO A 179 9.21 9.09 13.56
N ALA A 180 9.18 8.23 12.55
CA ALA A 180 8.02 7.39 12.23
C ALA A 180 7.59 6.52 13.43
N ARG A 181 8.52 6.11 14.29
CA ARG A 181 8.25 5.36 15.52
C ARG A 181 7.19 6.04 16.40
N THR A 182 7.17 7.36 16.46
CA THR A 182 6.20 8.13 17.25
C THR A 182 4.75 7.86 16.84
N TYR A 183 4.51 7.45 15.60
CA TYR A 183 3.17 7.23 15.08
C TYR A 183 2.59 5.87 15.50
N TRP A 184 3.43 4.84 15.70
CA TRP A 184 2.97 3.49 16.00
C TRP A 184 3.24 3.03 17.44
N GLU A 185 4.00 3.78 18.25
CA GLU A 185 4.28 3.42 19.65
C GLU A 185 3.02 3.22 20.51
N THR A 186 1.95 3.93 20.19
CA THR A 186 0.67 3.85 20.91
C THR A 186 -0.31 2.84 20.32
N VAL A 187 0.04 2.18 19.21
CA VAL A 187 -0.82 1.20 18.54
C VAL A 187 -0.78 -0.12 19.31
N GLY A 188 -1.95 -0.55 19.77
CA GLY A 188 -2.14 -1.79 20.50
C GLY A 188 -2.40 -2.98 19.58
N ARG A 189 -2.18 -4.19 20.10
CA ARG A 189 -2.43 -5.44 19.35
C ARG A 189 -3.89 -5.64 18.96
N HIS A 190 -4.80 -5.09 19.74
CA HIS A 190 -6.26 -5.20 19.52
C HIS A 190 -6.82 -4.06 18.68
N ASP A 191 -5.99 -3.08 18.30
CA ASP A 191 -6.42 -2.01 17.41
C ASP A 191 -6.67 -2.55 16.00
N LEU A 192 -7.62 -1.91 15.33
CA LEU A 192 -7.98 -2.26 13.96
C LEU A 192 -6.81 -1.95 13.01
N ALA A 193 -6.38 -2.95 12.26
CA ALA A 193 -5.29 -2.84 11.31
C ALA A 193 -5.79 -2.80 9.85
N LEU A 194 -6.78 -3.63 9.54
CA LEU A 194 -7.19 -3.86 8.16
C LEU A 194 -8.70 -4.07 8.06
N LEU A 195 -9.32 -3.45 7.08
CA LEU A 195 -10.66 -3.77 6.60
C LEU A 195 -10.53 -4.55 5.29
N GLN A 196 -10.79 -5.87 5.37
CA GLN A 196 -10.77 -6.74 4.20
C GLN A 196 -12.19 -6.94 3.70
N TYR A 197 -12.50 -6.37 2.55
CA TYR A 197 -13.79 -6.55 1.93
C TYR A 197 -13.85 -7.89 1.19
N THR A 198 -14.90 -8.64 1.45
CA THR A 198 -15.17 -9.91 0.79
C THR A 198 -16.38 -9.77 -0.13
N GLY A 199 -16.26 -10.30 -1.35
CA GLY A 199 -17.43 -10.45 -2.25
C GLY A 199 -18.39 -11.49 -1.66
N GLY A 200 -19.52 -11.02 -1.12
CA GLY A 200 -20.58 -11.91 -0.69
C GLY A 200 -21.28 -12.55 -1.91
N THR A 201 -21.60 -13.84 -1.83
CA THR A 201 -22.35 -14.54 -2.88
C THR A 201 -23.81 -14.03 -3.01
N THR A 202 -24.27 -13.21 -2.08
CA THR A 202 -25.70 -12.85 -1.93
C THR A 202 -25.96 -11.36 -1.67
N GLY A 203 -25.02 -10.44 -1.90
CA GLY A 203 -25.29 -9.04 -1.60
C GLY A 203 -24.06 -8.11 -1.61
N VAL A 204 -24.25 -6.96 -1.01
CA VAL A 204 -23.27 -5.90 -0.89
C VAL A 204 -22.02 -6.40 -0.13
N SER A 205 -20.83 -6.11 -0.63
CA SER A 205 -19.58 -6.54 0.01
C SER A 205 -19.47 -5.98 1.43
N LYS A 206 -19.02 -6.81 2.36
CA LYS A 206 -18.85 -6.48 3.79
C LYS A 206 -17.36 -6.46 4.14
N GLY A 207 -16.96 -5.49 4.96
CA GLY A 207 -15.58 -5.36 5.44
C GLY A 207 -15.36 -6.19 6.71
N ALA A 208 -14.57 -7.26 6.63
CA ALA A 208 -14.08 -7.95 7.81
C ALA A 208 -13.06 -7.07 8.53
N MET A 209 -13.27 -6.87 9.83
CA MET A 209 -12.41 -6.08 10.70
C MET A 209 -11.30 -6.96 11.26
N LEU A 210 -10.05 -6.72 10.84
CA LEU A 210 -8.90 -7.47 11.30
C LEU A 210 -8.00 -6.57 12.16
N THR A 211 -7.72 -7.04 13.37
CA THR A 211 -6.80 -6.36 14.29
C THR A 211 -5.35 -6.71 13.96
N HIS A 212 -4.40 -5.95 14.51
CA HIS A 212 -2.97 -6.30 14.42
C HIS A 212 -2.70 -7.71 14.95
N ASP A 213 -3.40 -8.12 16.00
CA ASP A 213 -3.26 -9.46 16.59
C ASP A 213 -3.74 -10.57 15.65
N ASN A 214 -4.84 -10.34 14.91
CA ASN A 214 -5.29 -11.30 13.89
C ASN A 214 -4.22 -11.51 12.80
N LEU A 215 -3.60 -10.43 12.31
CA LEU A 215 -2.56 -10.50 11.30
C LEU A 215 -1.30 -11.20 11.83
N LEU A 216 -0.86 -10.87 13.03
CA LEU A 216 0.31 -11.49 13.66
C LEU A 216 0.11 -12.98 13.92
N ASN A 217 -1.08 -13.38 14.41
CA ASN A 217 -1.41 -14.78 14.64
C ASN A 217 -1.44 -15.57 13.32
N ASN A 218 -1.98 -14.99 12.25
CA ASN A 218 -1.98 -15.62 10.92
C ASN A 218 -0.54 -15.84 10.41
N ILE A 219 0.34 -14.83 10.56
CA ILE A 219 1.75 -14.97 10.20
C ILE A 219 2.42 -16.09 11.01
N GLN A 220 2.16 -16.17 12.32
CA GLN A 220 2.71 -17.22 13.17
C GLN A 220 2.21 -18.61 12.78
N GLN A 221 0.93 -18.75 12.46
CA GLN A 221 0.35 -20.00 11.96
C GLN A 221 1.00 -20.43 10.64
N THR A 222 1.11 -19.53 9.69
CA THR A 222 1.76 -19.80 8.39
C THR A 222 3.22 -20.22 8.59
N ARG A 223 3.94 -19.53 9.48
CA ARG A 223 5.31 -19.90 9.83
C ARG A 223 5.38 -21.29 10.46
N ALA A 224 4.51 -21.61 11.41
CA ALA A 224 4.50 -22.92 12.07
C ALA A 224 4.19 -24.05 11.08
N MET A 225 3.28 -23.84 10.13
CA MET A 225 2.97 -24.82 9.08
C MET A 225 4.15 -25.01 8.10
N GLY A 226 4.86 -23.94 7.78
CA GLY A 226 6.01 -23.98 6.84
C GLY A 226 7.32 -24.47 7.48
N GLN A 227 7.41 -24.53 8.80
CA GLN A 227 8.67 -24.68 9.54
C GLN A 227 9.44 -25.98 9.20
N SER A 228 8.77 -27.03 8.78
CA SER A 228 9.37 -28.29 8.39
C SER A 228 9.91 -28.31 6.95
N HIS A 229 9.54 -27.32 6.14
CA HIS A 229 9.84 -27.27 4.71
C HIS A 229 10.54 -25.99 4.27
N MET A 230 10.72 -25.03 5.18
CA MET A 230 11.24 -23.70 4.87
C MET A 230 12.51 -23.42 5.67
N THR A 231 13.55 -22.96 5.00
CA THR A 231 14.75 -22.41 5.62
C THR A 231 14.58 -20.91 5.80
N MET A 232 14.56 -20.45 7.05
CA MET A 232 14.35 -19.04 7.35
C MET A 232 15.33 -18.13 6.60
N GLY A 233 14.79 -17.23 5.80
CA GLY A 233 15.56 -16.24 5.05
C GLY A 233 16.11 -16.69 3.71
N GLU A 234 15.78 -17.88 3.24
CA GLU A 234 16.18 -18.40 1.93
C GLU A 234 15.00 -18.57 0.98
N GLU A 235 13.79 -18.64 1.52
CA GLU A 235 12.58 -18.88 0.76
C GLU A 235 12.13 -17.65 -0.04
N CYS A 236 11.65 -17.92 -1.25
CA CYS A 236 10.97 -16.96 -2.09
C CYS A 236 9.57 -17.50 -2.41
N VAL A 237 8.54 -16.75 -2.08
CA VAL A 237 7.15 -17.10 -2.39
C VAL A 237 6.71 -16.29 -3.61
N LEU A 238 6.17 -16.98 -4.62
CA LEU A 238 5.65 -16.41 -5.86
C LEU A 238 4.15 -16.16 -5.75
#